data_e06f0f5ff4502ad9e9b45e079cdf3d2f
#
_entry.id   e06f0f5ff4502ad9e9b45e079cdf3d2f
#
_cell.length_a   1.000
_cell.length_b   1.000
_cell.length_c   1.000
_cell.angle_alpha   90.00
_cell.angle_beta   90.00
_cell.angle_gamma   90.00
#
_symmetry.space_group_name_H-M   'P 1'
#
loop_
_entity.id
_entity.type
_entity.pdbx_description
1 polymer ?
#
loop_
_entity_poly.entity_id
_entity_poly.type
_entity_poly.pdbx_seq_one_letter_code
_entity_poly.pdbx_strand_id
1 'polypeptide(L)'
;TVGTVGVALVGIGSALGLSEGWVAGAIISGAYFGDKMSPLSDTTNIAAAVGGTDLFSHIRYMTYTTVPSLVVALLVFLIAGFGGSAAIEGLSASFADDFGAAVFSAFDIHWGLFFAPVIVIFLIAKKVPAAAALMIGTLLGAFTAIVFQPDVVRSVAGMTNGEGYGMAAFKATIQSMALDSSITTNNSMANDLLASSGMAGMLNTVWL
;
A
#
# COMPACT_ATOMS: atom_id res chain seq x y z
N THR A 1 1.80 -1.40 -7.07
CA THR A 1 2.01 -1.85 -5.68
C THR A 1 3.37 -2.53 -5.51
N VAL A 2 3.72 -3.55 -6.34
CA VAL A 2 5.04 -4.22 -6.26
C VAL A 2 6.16 -3.26 -6.64
N GLY A 3 5.98 -2.45 -7.69
CA GLY A 3 6.98 -1.48 -8.17
C GLY A 3 7.22 -0.27 -7.24
N THR A 4 6.35 -0.04 -6.27
CA THR A 4 6.50 1.05 -5.28
C THR A 4 6.79 0.48 -3.90
N VAL A 5 5.78 -0.02 -3.22
CA VAL A 5 5.90 -0.60 -1.87
C VAL A 5 6.83 -1.82 -1.85
N GLY A 6 6.82 -2.64 -2.92
CA GLY A 6 7.68 -3.81 -3.00
C GLY A 6 9.16 -3.46 -3.03
N VAL A 7 9.56 -2.47 -3.81
CA VAL A 7 10.97 -2.03 -3.89
C VAL A 7 11.44 -1.47 -2.54
N ALA A 8 10.60 -0.67 -1.89
CA ALA A 8 10.90 -0.14 -0.57
C ALA A 8 11.03 -1.26 0.49
N LEU A 9 10.14 -2.27 0.46
CA LEU A 9 10.24 -3.42 1.35
C LEU A 9 11.49 -4.28 1.08
N VAL A 10 11.94 -4.40 -0.18
CA VAL A 10 13.24 -5.04 -0.50
C VAL A 10 14.38 -4.25 0.13
N GLY A 11 14.36 -2.92 0.02
CA GLY A 11 15.35 -2.06 0.65
C GLY A 11 15.40 -2.23 2.18
N ILE A 12 14.25 -2.29 2.84
CA ILE A 12 14.17 -2.58 4.28
C ILE A 12 14.72 -3.97 4.59
N GLY A 13 14.31 -5.00 3.84
CA GLY A 13 14.80 -6.35 4.02
C GLY A 13 16.31 -6.45 3.88
N SER A 14 16.88 -5.77 2.88
CA SER A 14 18.33 -5.69 2.66
C SER A 14 19.04 -5.00 3.82
N ALA A 15 18.50 -3.89 4.36
CA ALA A 15 19.04 -3.22 5.53
C ALA A 15 18.97 -4.07 6.81
N LEU A 16 18.00 -4.97 6.89
CA LEU A 16 17.86 -5.96 7.95
C LEU A 16 18.77 -7.20 7.74
N GLY A 17 19.62 -7.19 6.70
CA GLY A 17 20.52 -8.31 6.38
C GLY A 17 19.81 -9.51 5.76
N LEU A 18 18.56 -9.37 5.33
CA LEU A 18 17.82 -10.42 4.63
C LEU A 18 18.26 -10.49 3.17
N SER A 19 18.32 -11.69 2.62
CA SER A 19 18.60 -11.88 1.20
C SER A 19 17.50 -11.26 0.34
N GLU A 20 17.87 -10.36 -0.56
CA GLU A 20 16.93 -9.64 -1.45
C GLU A 20 16.02 -10.59 -2.24
N GLY A 21 16.56 -11.73 -2.69
CA GLY A 21 15.79 -12.72 -3.43
C GLY A 21 14.65 -13.33 -2.60
N TRP A 22 14.88 -13.64 -1.33
CA TRP A 22 13.84 -14.13 -0.44
C TRP A 22 12.78 -13.07 -0.13
N VAL A 23 13.22 -11.85 0.13
CA VAL A 23 12.31 -10.72 0.38
C VAL A 23 11.47 -10.42 -0.85
N ALA A 24 12.08 -10.30 -2.02
CA ALA A 24 11.38 -10.09 -3.28
C ALA A 24 10.39 -11.22 -3.59
N GLY A 25 10.79 -12.48 -3.37
CA GLY A 25 9.91 -13.64 -3.54
C GLY A 25 8.69 -13.60 -2.63
N ALA A 26 8.86 -13.22 -1.37
CA ALA A 26 7.76 -13.09 -0.41
C ALA A 26 6.80 -11.96 -0.82
N ILE A 27 7.32 -10.81 -1.23
CA ILE A 27 6.55 -9.66 -1.68
C ILE A 27 5.73 -10.00 -2.93
N ILE A 28 6.35 -10.61 -3.94
CA ILE A 28 5.67 -11.00 -5.19
C ILE A 28 4.59 -12.04 -4.90
N SER A 29 4.88 -13.04 -4.07
CA SER A 29 3.92 -14.07 -3.67
C SER A 29 2.70 -13.47 -2.94
N GLY A 30 2.93 -12.56 -2.00
CA GLY A 30 1.88 -11.87 -1.27
C GLY A 30 1.06 -10.93 -2.14
N ALA A 31 1.70 -10.17 -3.02
CA ALA A 31 1.03 -9.26 -3.95
C ALA A 31 0.15 -10.04 -4.95
N TYR A 32 0.65 -11.15 -5.48
CA TYR A 32 -0.12 -12.00 -6.40
C TYR A 32 -1.33 -12.65 -5.72
N PHE A 33 -1.17 -13.11 -4.47
CA PHE A 33 -2.28 -13.61 -3.67
C PHE A 33 -3.33 -12.51 -3.44
N GLY A 34 -2.88 -11.33 -3.00
CA GLY A 34 -3.74 -10.19 -2.74
C GLY A 34 -4.53 -9.76 -3.98
N ASP A 35 -3.86 -9.67 -5.14
CA ASP A 35 -4.52 -9.33 -6.40
C ASP A 35 -5.60 -10.34 -6.78
N LYS A 36 -5.29 -11.63 -6.77
CA LYS A 36 -6.24 -12.68 -7.12
C LYS A 36 -7.45 -12.78 -6.21
N MET A 37 -7.28 -12.53 -4.92
CA MET A 37 -8.34 -12.72 -3.93
C MET A 37 -9.10 -11.43 -3.62
N SER A 38 -8.68 -10.30 -4.18
CA SER A 38 -9.32 -9.02 -3.92
C SER A 38 -10.52 -8.78 -4.83
N PRO A 39 -11.69 -8.46 -4.27
CA PRO A 39 -12.83 -8.00 -5.07
C PRO A 39 -12.63 -6.61 -5.68
N LEU A 40 -11.58 -5.89 -5.27
CA LEU A 40 -11.20 -4.59 -5.81
C LEU A 40 -10.17 -4.69 -6.95
N SER A 41 -9.64 -5.88 -7.22
CA SER A 41 -8.71 -6.11 -8.32
C SER A 41 -9.44 -6.05 -9.66
N ASP A 42 -8.88 -5.30 -10.60
CA ASP A 42 -9.37 -5.19 -11.98
C ASP A 42 -9.25 -6.52 -12.72
N THR A 43 -8.15 -7.24 -12.55
CA THR A 43 -7.92 -8.56 -13.16
C THR A 43 -8.99 -9.56 -12.73
N THR A 44 -9.33 -9.62 -11.45
CA THR A 44 -10.36 -10.51 -10.91
C THR A 44 -11.75 -10.12 -11.40
N ASN A 45 -12.05 -8.82 -11.48
CA ASN A 45 -13.32 -8.31 -12.00
C ASN A 45 -13.48 -8.62 -13.49
N ILE A 46 -12.45 -8.39 -14.30
CA ILE A 46 -12.49 -8.68 -15.74
C ILE A 46 -12.65 -10.18 -15.98
N ALA A 47 -11.89 -11.02 -15.26
CA ALA A 47 -11.97 -12.47 -15.39
C ALA A 47 -13.38 -13.01 -15.07
N ALA A 48 -14.01 -12.51 -14.01
CA ALA A 48 -15.38 -12.88 -13.65
C ALA A 48 -16.39 -12.42 -14.74
N ALA A 49 -16.24 -11.19 -15.24
CA ALA A 49 -17.10 -10.65 -16.26
C ALA A 49 -17.01 -11.43 -17.60
N VAL A 50 -15.78 -11.72 -18.05
CA VAL A 50 -15.54 -12.51 -19.29
C VAL A 50 -16.02 -13.95 -19.11
N GLY A 51 -15.82 -14.54 -17.92
CA GLY A 51 -16.32 -15.89 -17.59
C GLY A 51 -17.84 -15.97 -17.38
N GLY A 52 -18.55 -14.85 -17.43
CA GLY A 52 -20.01 -14.80 -17.24
C GLY A 52 -20.47 -15.25 -15.86
N THR A 53 -19.64 -15.07 -14.84
CA THR A 53 -19.93 -15.49 -13.46
C THR A 53 -19.96 -14.30 -12.49
N ASP A 54 -20.61 -14.49 -11.34
CA ASP A 54 -20.58 -13.50 -10.26
C ASP A 54 -19.18 -13.41 -9.66
N LEU A 55 -18.72 -12.20 -9.38
CA LEU A 55 -17.40 -11.89 -8.84
C LEU A 55 -17.07 -12.70 -7.58
N PHE A 56 -17.97 -12.73 -6.61
CA PHE A 56 -17.74 -13.44 -5.35
C PHE A 56 -17.71 -14.95 -5.52
N SER A 57 -18.52 -15.48 -6.46
CA SER A 57 -18.49 -16.88 -6.83
C SER A 57 -17.16 -17.24 -7.49
N HIS A 58 -16.64 -16.37 -8.36
CA HIS A 58 -15.34 -16.53 -8.99
C HIS A 58 -14.21 -16.54 -7.94
N ILE A 59 -14.17 -15.56 -7.04
CA ILE A 59 -13.17 -15.49 -5.95
C ILE A 59 -13.24 -16.75 -5.07
N ARG A 60 -14.44 -17.17 -4.69
CA ARG A 60 -14.63 -18.39 -3.89
C ARG A 60 -14.08 -19.63 -4.59
N TYR A 61 -14.25 -19.72 -5.91
CA TYR A 61 -13.70 -20.84 -6.66
C TYR A 61 -12.18 -20.80 -6.73
N MET A 62 -11.61 -19.61 -6.91
CA MET A 62 -10.16 -19.42 -6.92
C MET A 62 -9.50 -19.77 -5.57
N THR A 63 -10.23 -19.70 -4.45
CA THR A 63 -9.73 -20.07 -3.14
C THR A 63 -9.21 -21.51 -3.11
N TYR A 64 -9.84 -22.44 -3.82
CA TYR A 64 -9.43 -23.85 -3.87
C TYR A 64 -8.04 -24.07 -4.46
N THR A 65 -7.59 -23.21 -5.35
CA THR A 65 -6.25 -23.29 -5.96
C THR A 65 -5.25 -22.36 -5.30
N THR A 66 -5.70 -21.17 -4.90
CA THR A 66 -4.82 -20.11 -4.40
C THR A 66 -4.40 -20.36 -2.94
N VAL A 67 -5.31 -20.85 -2.08
CA VAL A 67 -4.97 -21.11 -0.68
C VAL A 67 -3.97 -22.25 -0.52
N PRO A 68 -4.10 -23.40 -1.19
CA PRO A 68 -3.08 -24.43 -1.12
C PRO A 68 -1.70 -23.97 -1.60
N SER A 69 -1.64 -23.20 -2.70
CA SER A 69 -0.36 -22.66 -3.19
C SER A 69 0.26 -21.65 -2.23
N LEU A 70 -0.56 -20.80 -1.58
CA LEU A 70 -0.09 -19.88 -0.54
C LEU A 70 0.46 -20.65 0.67
N VAL A 71 -0.23 -21.70 1.12
CA VAL A 71 0.23 -22.52 2.23
C VAL A 71 1.60 -23.15 1.93
N VAL A 72 1.79 -23.68 0.71
CA VAL A 72 3.08 -24.22 0.28
C VAL A 72 4.15 -23.11 0.28
N ALA A 73 3.85 -21.94 -0.26
CA ALA A 73 4.78 -20.80 -0.25
C ALA A 73 5.15 -20.37 1.18
N LEU A 74 4.17 -20.27 2.07
CA LEU A 74 4.42 -19.95 3.48
C LEU A 74 5.29 -20.99 4.18
N LEU A 75 5.09 -22.28 3.91
CA LEU A 75 5.93 -23.35 4.45
C LEU A 75 7.37 -23.26 3.94
N VAL A 76 7.57 -22.95 2.66
CA VAL A 76 8.91 -22.71 2.08
C VAL A 76 9.59 -21.53 2.76
N PHE A 77 8.91 -20.40 2.92
CA PHE A 77 9.47 -19.23 3.61
C PHE A 77 9.73 -19.49 5.10
N LEU A 78 8.86 -20.25 5.75
CA LEU A 78 9.05 -20.66 7.15
C LEU A 78 10.32 -21.52 7.32
N ILE A 79 10.49 -22.54 6.48
CA ILE A 79 11.66 -23.42 6.51
C ILE A 79 12.94 -22.62 6.20
N ALA A 80 12.89 -21.75 5.19
CA ALA A 80 14.01 -20.87 4.84
C ALA A 80 14.37 -19.91 5.99
N GLY A 81 13.37 -19.37 6.68
CA GLY A 81 13.55 -18.49 7.84
C GLY A 81 14.23 -19.21 9.03
N PHE A 82 13.86 -20.44 9.30
CA PHE A 82 14.52 -21.24 10.36
C PHE A 82 15.95 -21.65 9.99
N GLY A 83 16.25 -21.83 8.68
CA GLY A 83 17.59 -22.16 8.20
C GLY A 83 18.56 -20.99 8.18
N GLY A 84 18.02 -19.76 8.21
CA GLY A 84 18.78 -18.52 8.11
C GLY A 84 19.07 -17.83 9.44
N SER A 85 19.37 -18.58 10.50
CA SER A 85 19.55 -18.07 11.89
C SER A 85 20.63 -16.99 12.09
N ALA A 86 21.32 -16.56 11.04
CA ALA A 86 22.44 -15.61 11.11
C ALA A 86 22.07 -14.15 10.86
N ALA A 87 20.82 -13.84 10.43
CA ALA A 87 20.49 -12.50 9.95
C ALA A 87 19.79 -11.58 10.97
N ILE A 88 19.43 -12.08 12.15
CA ILE A 88 18.66 -11.29 13.12
C ILE A 88 19.57 -10.58 14.14
N GLU A 89 20.85 -10.94 14.24
CA GLU A 89 21.78 -10.28 15.17
C GLU A 89 22.14 -8.82 14.79
N GLY A 90 21.78 -8.38 13.58
CA GLY A 90 22.03 -7.03 13.10
C GLY A 90 20.84 -6.09 13.14
N LEU A 91 19.68 -6.54 13.61
CA LEU A 91 18.54 -5.65 13.83
C LEU A 91 18.86 -4.77 15.03
N SER A 92 19.58 -3.69 14.82
CA SER A 92 19.73 -2.72 15.87
C SER A 92 18.33 -2.21 16.20
N ALA A 93 17.91 -2.35 17.45
CA ALA A 93 16.67 -1.76 17.94
C ALA A 93 16.56 -0.27 17.54
N SER A 94 17.69 0.39 17.38
CA SER A 94 17.83 1.74 16.85
C SER A 94 17.22 1.92 15.46
N PHE A 95 17.33 0.95 14.54
CA PHE A 95 16.76 1.12 13.20
C PHE A 95 15.22 1.14 13.21
N ALA A 96 14.60 0.24 13.97
CA ALA A 96 13.15 0.21 14.12
C ALA A 96 12.63 1.46 14.84
N ASP A 97 13.38 1.93 15.85
CA ASP A 97 13.07 3.14 16.59
C ASP A 97 13.23 4.39 15.72
N ASP A 98 14.32 4.50 14.94
CA ASP A 98 14.58 5.63 14.05
C ASP A 98 13.54 5.69 12.90
N PHE A 99 13.20 4.55 12.32
CA PHE A 99 12.15 4.46 11.30
C PHE A 99 10.78 4.81 11.89
N GLY A 100 10.44 4.23 13.03
CA GLY A 100 9.20 4.52 13.75
C GLY A 100 9.10 6.01 14.09
N ALA A 101 10.17 6.59 14.66
CA ALA A 101 10.22 8.01 14.98
C ALA A 101 10.05 8.90 13.75
N ALA A 102 10.65 8.54 12.60
CA ALA A 102 10.48 9.28 11.34
C ALA A 102 9.03 9.26 10.85
N VAL A 103 8.35 8.11 10.90
CA VAL A 103 6.94 7.98 10.51
C VAL A 103 6.01 8.74 11.48
N PHE A 104 6.20 8.57 12.80
CA PHE A 104 5.40 9.26 13.81
C PHE A 104 5.63 10.78 13.84
N SER A 105 6.79 11.26 13.39
CA SER A 105 7.03 12.69 13.24
C SER A 105 6.36 13.31 12.02
N ALA A 106 6.15 12.50 10.98
CA ALA A 106 5.52 12.95 9.72
C ALA A 106 3.98 12.85 9.75
N PHE A 107 3.43 11.90 10.50
CA PHE A 107 2.00 11.63 10.53
C PHE A 107 1.42 11.67 11.94
N ASP A 108 0.27 12.29 12.07
CA ASP A 108 -0.55 12.21 13.29
C ASP A 108 -1.40 10.92 13.25
N ILE A 109 -0.86 9.84 13.83
CA ILE A 109 -1.48 8.52 13.78
C ILE A 109 -2.48 8.36 14.91
N HIS A 110 -3.76 8.37 14.58
CA HIS A 110 -4.84 8.18 15.54
C HIS A 110 -6.00 7.34 14.95
N TRP A 111 -6.90 6.90 15.80
CA TRP A 111 -7.99 5.99 15.43
C TRP A 111 -8.91 6.52 14.32
N GLY A 112 -9.02 7.83 14.14
CA GLY A 112 -9.82 8.45 13.08
C GLY A 112 -9.38 8.07 11.66
N LEU A 113 -8.11 7.70 11.48
CA LEU A 113 -7.60 7.26 10.17
C LEU A 113 -8.18 5.92 9.70
N PHE A 114 -8.63 5.08 10.65
CA PHE A 114 -9.26 3.79 10.31
C PHE A 114 -10.68 3.95 9.73
N PHE A 115 -11.26 5.16 9.81
CA PHE A 115 -12.61 5.41 9.30
C PHE A 115 -12.73 5.11 7.80
N ALA A 116 -11.78 5.57 6.99
CA ALA A 116 -11.80 5.35 5.54
C ALA A 116 -11.70 3.86 5.17
N PRO A 117 -10.70 3.09 5.63
CA PRO A 117 -10.62 1.66 5.31
C PRO A 117 -11.81 0.84 5.85
N VAL A 118 -12.33 1.17 7.03
CA VAL A 118 -13.51 0.48 7.58
C VAL A 118 -14.73 0.66 6.69
N ILE A 119 -14.97 1.88 6.18
CA ILE A 119 -16.08 2.13 5.25
C ILE A 119 -15.88 1.36 3.94
N VAL A 120 -14.67 1.34 3.39
CA VAL A 120 -14.39 0.58 2.15
C VAL A 120 -14.67 -0.91 2.37
N ILE A 121 -14.21 -1.50 3.48
CA ILE A 121 -14.50 -2.90 3.83
C ILE A 121 -16.03 -3.12 3.94
N PHE A 122 -16.74 -2.20 4.56
CA PHE A 122 -18.20 -2.28 4.67
C PHE A 122 -18.88 -2.24 3.29
N LEU A 123 -18.45 -1.35 2.38
CA LEU A 123 -18.98 -1.28 1.02
C LEU A 123 -18.74 -2.58 0.24
N ILE A 124 -17.55 -3.18 0.38
CA ILE A 124 -17.22 -4.48 -0.22
C ILE A 124 -18.16 -5.57 0.34
N ALA A 125 -18.36 -5.61 1.66
CA ALA A 125 -19.25 -6.58 2.30
C ALA A 125 -20.73 -6.42 1.84
N LYS A 126 -21.13 -5.19 1.48
CA LYS A 126 -22.42 -4.89 0.87
C LYS A 126 -22.49 -5.16 -0.64
N LYS A 127 -21.42 -5.72 -1.23
CA LYS A 127 -21.32 -6.05 -2.66
C LYS A 127 -21.49 -4.84 -3.59
N VAL A 128 -21.06 -3.66 -3.14
CA VAL A 128 -21.01 -2.47 -3.98
C VAL A 128 -19.97 -2.70 -5.09
N PRO A 129 -20.24 -2.25 -6.34
CA PRO A 129 -19.29 -2.39 -7.43
C PRO A 129 -17.90 -1.85 -7.09
N ALA A 130 -16.84 -2.55 -7.46
CA ALA A 130 -15.45 -2.25 -7.09
C ALA A 130 -15.05 -0.82 -7.43
N ALA A 131 -15.37 -0.34 -8.64
CA ALA A 131 -15.07 1.02 -9.07
C ALA A 131 -15.71 2.09 -8.16
N ALA A 132 -16.98 1.89 -7.76
CA ALA A 132 -17.67 2.80 -6.85
C ALA A 132 -17.07 2.76 -5.45
N ALA A 133 -16.74 1.56 -4.92
CA ALA A 133 -16.13 1.40 -3.61
C ALA A 133 -14.73 2.06 -3.56
N LEU A 134 -13.94 1.92 -4.62
CA LEU A 134 -12.63 2.58 -4.75
C LEU A 134 -12.76 4.11 -4.83
N MET A 135 -13.69 4.62 -5.64
CA MET A 135 -13.93 6.06 -5.74
C MET A 135 -14.34 6.68 -4.40
N ILE A 136 -15.27 6.03 -3.70
CA ILE A 136 -15.68 6.47 -2.37
C ILE A 136 -14.50 6.38 -1.39
N GLY A 137 -13.73 5.31 -1.43
CA GLY A 137 -12.53 5.13 -0.60
C GLY A 137 -11.49 6.23 -0.81
N THR A 138 -11.25 6.61 -2.07
CA THR A 138 -10.29 7.68 -2.41
C THR A 138 -10.77 9.03 -1.89
N LEU A 139 -12.06 9.35 -2.07
CA LEU A 139 -12.62 10.59 -1.55
C LEU A 139 -12.64 10.64 -0.02
N LEU A 140 -12.94 9.51 0.64
CA LEU A 140 -12.84 9.40 2.09
C LEU A 140 -11.41 9.52 2.59
N GLY A 141 -10.44 8.93 1.88
CA GLY A 141 -9.02 9.08 2.16
C GLY A 141 -8.58 10.54 2.09
N ALA A 142 -8.97 11.24 1.02
CA ALA A 142 -8.71 12.67 0.88
C ALA A 142 -9.36 13.49 2.00
N PHE A 143 -10.61 13.20 2.34
CA PHE A 143 -11.32 13.86 3.42
C PHE A 143 -10.64 13.64 4.79
N THR A 144 -10.27 12.39 5.10
CA THR A 144 -9.56 12.08 6.35
C THR A 144 -8.19 12.75 6.40
N ALA A 145 -7.45 12.83 5.28
CA ALA A 145 -6.19 13.56 5.21
C ALA A 145 -6.38 15.06 5.48
N ILE A 146 -7.38 15.68 4.87
CA ILE A 146 -7.68 17.11 5.06
C ILE A 146 -8.04 17.43 6.52
N VAL A 147 -8.81 16.54 7.18
CA VAL A 147 -9.29 16.80 8.55
C VAL A 147 -8.23 16.46 9.59
N PHE A 148 -7.51 15.35 9.41
CA PHE A 148 -6.64 14.79 10.44
C PHE A 148 -5.15 14.96 10.19
N GLN A 149 -4.73 15.38 8.96
CA GLN A 149 -3.33 15.49 8.58
C GLN A 149 -3.01 16.84 7.91
N PRO A 150 -3.31 17.99 8.56
CA PRO A 150 -3.17 19.30 7.92
C PRO A 150 -1.73 19.61 7.51
N ASP A 151 -0.75 19.16 8.24
CA ASP A 151 0.66 19.41 7.96
C ASP A 151 1.16 18.61 6.76
N VAL A 152 0.73 17.35 6.64
CA VAL A 152 0.97 16.52 5.46
C VAL A 152 0.32 17.15 4.21
N VAL A 153 -0.91 17.60 4.31
CA VAL A 153 -1.64 18.26 3.22
C VAL A 153 -0.90 19.52 2.74
N ARG A 154 -0.40 20.35 3.65
CA ARG A 154 0.40 21.54 3.29
C ARG A 154 1.73 21.17 2.66
N SER A 155 2.41 20.17 3.21
CA SER A 155 3.68 19.67 2.67
C SER A 155 3.52 19.18 1.24
N VAL A 156 2.53 18.32 0.97
CA VAL A 156 2.24 17.79 -0.37
C VAL A 156 1.84 18.90 -1.33
N ALA A 157 1.04 19.88 -0.88
CA ALA A 157 0.67 21.04 -1.71
C ALA A 157 1.86 21.92 -2.09
N GLY A 158 3.01 21.82 -1.40
CA GLY A 158 4.17 22.69 -1.57
C GLY A 158 3.87 24.14 -1.25
N MET A 159 2.95 24.41 -0.33
CA MET A 159 2.49 25.75 0.01
C MET A 159 3.18 26.26 1.27
N THR A 160 3.65 27.49 1.20
CA THR A 160 4.21 28.22 2.34
C THR A 160 3.11 28.88 3.18
N ASN A 161 3.44 29.18 4.45
CA ASN A 161 2.55 29.83 5.42
C ASN A 161 2.01 31.16 4.85
N GLY A 162 0.74 31.19 4.45
CA GLY A 162 0.07 32.40 3.93
C GLY A 162 -1.07 32.12 2.96
N GLU A 163 -1.10 30.96 2.35
CA GLU A 163 -2.19 30.56 1.45
C GLU A 163 -3.31 29.87 2.23
N GLY A 164 -4.56 30.08 1.78
CA GLY A 164 -5.74 29.52 2.45
C GLY A 164 -5.71 27.98 2.45
N TYR A 165 -5.96 27.35 3.60
CA TYR A 165 -5.95 25.89 3.75
C TYR A 165 -6.82 25.13 2.75
N GLY A 166 -7.96 25.72 2.33
CA GLY A 166 -8.82 25.12 1.30
C GLY A 166 -8.14 24.94 -0.05
N MET A 167 -7.26 25.88 -0.45
CA MET A 167 -6.50 25.77 -1.68
C MET A 167 -5.39 24.70 -1.54
N ALA A 168 -4.73 24.64 -0.38
CA ALA A 168 -3.77 23.59 -0.07
C ALA A 168 -4.41 22.20 -0.12
N ALA A 169 -5.58 22.03 0.48
CA ALA A 169 -6.33 20.79 0.50
C ALA A 169 -6.72 20.33 -0.93
N PHE A 170 -7.24 21.26 -1.74
CA PHE A 170 -7.58 20.97 -3.14
C PHE A 170 -6.34 20.55 -3.95
N LYS A 171 -5.27 21.34 -3.88
CA LYS A 171 -4.02 21.08 -4.62
C LYS A 171 -3.38 19.76 -4.19
N ALA A 172 -3.26 19.49 -2.88
CA ALA A 172 -2.71 18.26 -2.35
C ALA A 172 -3.52 17.04 -2.80
N THR A 173 -4.85 17.13 -2.76
CA THR A 173 -5.74 16.04 -3.20
C THR A 173 -5.50 15.70 -4.67
N ILE A 174 -5.52 16.69 -5.55
CA ILE A 174 -5.31 16.48 -6.98
C ILE A 174 -3.89 15.97 -7.25
N GLN A 175 -2.89 16.54 -6.59
CA GLN A 175 -1.49 16.15 -6.75
C GLN A 175 -1.28 14.70 -6.30
N SER A 176 -1.77 14.30 -5.14
CA SER A 176 -1.63 12.92 -4.64
C SER A 176 -2.34 11.89 -5.51
N MET A 177 -3.45 12.26 -6.17
CA MET A 177 -4.19 11.36 -7.06
C MET A 177 -3.53 11.24 -8.43
N ALA A 178 -2.99 12.32 -8.98
CA ALA A 178 -2.59 12.39 -10.38
C ALA A 178 -1.07 12.35 -10.60
N LEU A 179 -0.30 12.94 -9.70
CA LEU A 179 1.13 13.19 -9.85
C LEU A 179 1.96 12.49 -8.75
N ASP A 180 3.27 12.59 -8.90
CA ASP A 180 4.20 12.17 -7.86
C ASP A 180 4.02 13.04 -6.61
N SER A 181 3.92 12.38 -5.48
CA SER A 181 3.91 13.01 -4.17
C SER A 181 4.95 12.34 -3.27
N SER A 182 5.70 13.15 -2.54
CA SER A 182 6.69 12.66 -1.58
C SER A 182 6.56 13.45 -0.28
N ILE A 183 6.73 12.76 0.82
CA ILE A 183 6.81 13.34 2.15
C ILE A 183 8.25 13.17 2.59
N THR A 184 8.91 14.28 2.90
CA THR A 184 10.31 14.27 3.33
C THR A 184 10.39 14.10 4.84
N THR A 185 11.09 13.07 5.26
CA THR A 185 11.44 12.79 6.65
C THR A 185 12.97 12.77 6.79
N ASN A 186 13.46 12.66 8.02
CA ASN A 186 14.90 12.53 8.29
C ASN A 186 15.46 11.14 7.95
N ASN A 187 14.64 10.21 7.47
CA ASN A 187 15.01 8.85 7.13
C ASN A 187 14.75 8.59 5.65
N SER A 188 15.83 8.30 4.88
CA SER A 188 15.74 8.09 3.43
C SER A 188 14.83 6.91 3.06
N MET A 189 14.85 5.84 3.85
CA MET A 189 14.01 4.67 3.63
C MET A 189 12.53 4.96 3.88
N ALA A 190 12.22 5.77 4.90
CA ALA A 190 10.85 6.24 5.11
C ALA A 190 10.39 7.12 3.95
N ASN A 191 11.27 7.96 3.39
CA ASN A 191 10.94 8.79 2.23
C ASN A 191 10.61 7.95 0.99
N ASP A 192 11.36 6.88 0.73
CA ASP A 192 11.09 5.97 -0.39
C ASP A 192 9.77 5.22 -0.23
N LEU A 193 9.43 4.80 1.00
CA LEU A 193 8.13 4.17 1.31
C LEU A 193 6.95 5.12 1.21
N LEU A 194 7.14 6.39 1.58
CA LEU A 194 6.11 7.41 1.59
C LEU A 194 5.94 8.12 0.24
N ALA A 195 6.85 7.85 -0.71
CA ALA A 195 6.71 8.34 -2.07
C ALA A 195 5.57 7.60 -2.80
N SER A 196 4.74 8.35 -3.50
CA SER A 196 3.67 7.83 -4.35
C SER A 196 3.70 8.52 -5.71
N SER A 197 3.61 7.73 -6.77
CA SER A 197 3.61 8.25 -8.14
C SER A 197 2.22 8.51 -8.72
N GLY A 198 1.19 8.37 -7.92
CA GLY A 198 -0.20 8.61 -8.34
C GLY A 198 -0.57 7.88 -9.64
N MET A 199 -1.47 8.47 -10.40
CA MET A 199 -1.88 7.95 -11.71
C MET A 199 -0.77 8.02 -12.77
N ALA A 200 0.12 9.00 -12.68
CA ALA A 200 1.23 9.16 -13.62
C ALA A 200 2.20 7.96 -13.58
N GLY A 201 2.48 7.43 -12.39
CA GLY A 201 3.30 6.23 -12.24
C GLY A 201 2.68 4.97 -12.87
N MET A 202 1.35 4.85 -12.83
CA MET A 202 0.64 3.75 -13.49
C MET A 202 0.74 3.86 -15.02
N LEU A 203 0.60 5.06 -15.58
CA LEU A 203 0.75 5.29 -17.01
C LEU A 203 2.15 4.89 -17.50
N ASN A 204 3.19 5.27 -16.77
CA ASN A 204 4.57 4.90 -17.10
C ASN A 204 4.77 3.37 -17.11
N THR A 205 4.09 2.65 -16.23
CA THR A 205 4.17 1.17 -16.17
C THR A 205 3.44 0.49 -17.33
N VAL A 206 2.40 1.12 -17.89
CA VAL A 206 1.63 0.58 -19.02
C VAL A 206 2.37 0.78 -20.36
N TRP A 207 3.25 1.79 -20.45
CA TRP A 207 4.01 2.10 -21.67
C TRP A 207 5.35 1.34 -21.80
N LEU A 208 5.73 0.58 -20.80
CA LEU A 208 6.90 -0.32 -20.81
C LEU A 208 6.49 -1.74 -21.22
#